data_fb5903c5fed56fbbc6486f10f779f89c
#
_entry.id   fb5903c5fed56fbbc6486f10f779f89c
#
_cell.length_a   1.000
_cell.length_b   1.000
_cell.length_c   1.000
_cell.angle_alpha   90.00
_cell.angle_beta   90.00
_cell.angle_gamma   90.00
#
_symmetry.space_group_name_H-M   'P 1'
#
loop_
_entity.id
_entity.type
_entity.pdbx_description
1 polymer ?
#
loop_
_entity_poly.entity_id
_entity_poly.type
_entity_poly.pdbx_seq_one_letter_code
_entity_poly.pdbx_strand_id
1 'polypeptide(L)'
;MSQGRSRGKASKGVIEFRPYVTRVIPVGARIICADNTGAKILEVVNVHKYHTRVSRLPAAAVGDFCNVVVKKGKAELRKQIHGAVIIRQKYAIRRLNGVRVSFEDNAAVLITPEGEVKGTDVKGPVAAEASEKWPRIANLASMVI
;
A
#
# COMPACT_ATOMS: atom_id res chain seq x y z
N MET A 1 -16.58 36.52 -10.47
CA MET A 1 -17.05 35.96 -9.17
C MET A 1 -16.17 34.79 -8.77
N SER A 2 -15.27 35.01 -7.81
CA SER A 2 -14.36 33.96 -7.33
C SER A 2 -15.06 33.16 -6.23
N GLN A 3 -15.33 31.89 -6.48
CA GLN A 3 -15.83 30.99 -5.44
C GLN A 3 -14.73 30.71 -4.43
N GLY A 4 -14.87 31.22 -3.23
CA GLY A 4 -13.98 30.95 -2.12
C GLY A 4 -14.01 29.47 -1.73
N ARG A 5 -12.87 28.78 -1.86
CA ARG A 5 -12.70 27.45 -1.28
C ARG A 5 -12.85 27.54 0.24
N SER A 6 -13.95 26.99 0.76
CA SER A 6 -14.10 26.80 2.20
C SER A 6 -13.00 25.84 2.69
N ARG A 7 -12.05 26.36 3.47
CA ARG A 7 -11.15 25.55 4.27
C ARG A 7 -11.99 24.81 5.31
N GLY A 8 -12.23 23.52 5.10
CA GLY A 8 -12.84 22.68 6.11
C GLY A 8 -12.07 22.83 7.42
N LYS A 9 -12.79 23.20 8.49
CA LYS A 9 -12.24 23.23 9.85
C LYS A 9 -11.68 21.84 10.15
N ALA A 10 -10.36 21.75 10.36
CA ALA A 10 -9.74 20.55 10.90
C ALA A 10 -10.41 20.28 12.26
N SER A 11 -11.10 19.15 12.38
CA SER A 11 -11.56 18.67 13.67
C SER A 11 -10.34 18.57 14.58
N LYS A 12 -10.39 19.19 15.76
CA LYS A 12 -9.41 18.99 16.83
C LYS A 12 -9.58 17.56 17.37
N GLY A 13 -9.30 16.56 16.55
CA GLY A 13 -9.15 15.18 16.98
C GLY A 13 -7.83 15.07 17.74
N VAL A 14 -7.82 14.23 18.75
CA VAL A 14 -6.61 13.78 19.43
C VAL A 14 -5.58 13.47 18.36
N ILE A 15 -4.39 14.10 18.42
CA ILE A 15 -3.30 13.81 17.51
C ILE A 15 -2.81 12.40 17.87
N GLU A 16 -3.39 11.41 17.22
CA GLU A 16 -2.94 10.05 17.33
C GLU A 16 -1.56 9.94 16.69
N PHE A 17 -0.53 9.77 17.51
CA PHE A 17 0.82 9.59 17.01
C PHE A 17 0.90 8.29 16.22
N ARG A 18 1.02 8.39 14.90
CA ARG A 18 1.25 7.25 14.02
C ARG A 18 2.75 7.12 13.75
N PRO A 19 3.36 5.98 14.09
CA PRO A 19 4.76 5.76 13.82
C PRO A 19 5.02 5.85 12.30
N TYR A 20 6.11 6.48 11.95
CA TYR A 20 6.55 6.58 10.57
C TYR A 20 7.09 5.22 10.09
N VAL A 21 6.51 4.69 9.03
CA VAL A 21 7.03 3.49 8.36
C VAL A 21 8.03 3.90 7.29
N THR A 22 9.24 3.34 7.38
CA THR A 22 10.30 3.63 6.42
C THR A 22 9.90 3.17 5.01
N ARG A 23 9.99 4.05 4.04
CA ARG A 23 9.68 3.77 2.63
C ARG A 23 10.86 3.08 1.96
N VAL A 24 10.71 1.82 1.63
CA VAL A 24 11.79 0.95 1.11
C VAL A 24 11.51 0.33 -0.25
N ILE A 25 10.33 0.54 -0.81
CA ILE A 25 9.92 -0.03 -2.10
C ILE A 25 9.89 1.11 -3.14
N PRO A 26 11.01 1.35 -3.86
CA PRO A 26 11.08 2.42 -4.84
C PRO A 26 10.30 2.07 -6.11
N VAL A 27 10.10 3.07 -6.95
CA VAL A 27 9.60 2.89 -8.32
C VAL A 27 10.54 1.96 -9.09
N GLY A 28 9.94 1.01 -9.84
CA GLY A 28 10.68 -0.04 -10.54
C GLY A 28 10.89 -1.31 -9.73
N ALA A 29 10.60 -1.30 -8.42
CA ALA A 29 10.68 -2.50 -7.58
C ALA A 29 9.62 -3.54 -7.99
N ARG A 30 10.01 -4.81 -7.96
CA ARG A 30 9.12 -5.94 -8.18
C ARG A 30 8.68 -6.52 -6.85
N ILE A 31 7.37 -6.67 -6.69
CA ILE A 31 6.72 -7.17 -5.48
C ILE A 31 5.78 -8.32 -5.80
N ILE A 32 5.46 -9.12 -4.80
CA ILE A 32 4.55 -10.25 -4.94
C ILE A 32 3.11 -9.76 -4.81
N CYS A 33 2.22 -10.28 -5.65
CA CYS A 33 0.78 -10.09 -5.48
C CYS A 33 0.23 -11.14 -4.52
N ALA A 34 -0.39 -10.67 -3.44
CA ALA A 34 -0.91 -11.53 -2.38
C ALA A 34 -2.42 -11.79 -2.50
N ASP A 35 -3.04 -11.40 -3.58
CA ASP A 35 -4.46 -11.65 -3.84
C ASP A 35 -4.67 -12.85 -4.78
N ASN A 36 -5.93 -13.22 -4.98
CA ASN A 36 -6.35 -14.30 -5.86
C ASN A 36 -6.81 -13.84 -7.25
N THR A 37 -6.50 -12.63 -7.69
CA THR A 37 -6.88 -12.08 -9.00
C THR A 37 -6.19 -12.77 -10.17
N GLY A 38 -5.10 -13.50 -9.90
CA GLY A 38 -4.27 -14.16 -10.91
C GLY A 38 -3.01 -13.37 -11.29
N ALA A 39 -2.78 -12.19 -10.72
CA ALA A 39 -1.49 -11.54 -10.77
C ALA A 39 -0.50 -12.25 -9.84
N LYS A 40 0.77 -12.34 -10.25
CA LYS A 40 1.83 -12.97 -9.46
C LYS A 40 2.92 -12.00 -9.06
N ILE A 41 3.43 -11.24 -10.02
CA ILE A 41 4.49 -10.25 -9.79
C ILE A 41 4.01 -8.90 -10.33
N LEU A 42 4.12 -7.89 -9.47
CA LEU A 42 3.80 -6.51 -9.74
C LEU A 42 5.08 -5.67 -9.79
N GLU A 43 5.10 -4.66 -10.62
CA GLU A 43 6.18 -3.64 -10.66
C GLU A 43 5.58 -2.29 -10.31
N VAL A 44 6.17 -1.60 -9.35
CA VAL A 44 5.73 -0.28 -8.91
C VAL A 44 6.09 0.77 -9.96
N VAL A 45 5.09 1.51 -10.43
CA VAL A 45 5.25 2.59 -11.42
C VAL A 45 5.26 3.95 -10.74
N ASN A 46 4.38 4.16 -9.77
CA ASN A 46 4.24 5.42 -9.07
C ASN A 46 3.65 5.21 -7.67
N VAL A 47 3.96 6.12 -6.75
CA VAL A 47 3.42 6.14 -5.39
C VAL A 47 2.52 7.36 -5.22
N HIS A 48 1.28 7.15 -4.80
CA HIS A 48 0.31 8.23 -4.61
C HIS A 48 0.67 9.13 -3.41
N LYS A 49 0.43 10.43 -3.58
CA LYS A 49 0.58 11.46 -2.54
C LYS A 49 1.99 11.55 -1.93
N TYR A 50 2.98 11.00 -2.58
CA TYR A 50 4.36 11.12 -2.16
C TYR A 50 5.15 11.95 -3.16
N HIS A 51 5.44 13.18 -2.77
CA HIS A 51 6.30 14.11 -3.52
C HIS A 51 7.71 14.05 -2.94
N THR A 52 8.65 13.63 -3.77
CA THR A 52 10.05 13.55 -3.39
C THR A 52 10.76 14.88 -3.63
N ARG A 53 12.05 14.94 -3.27
CA ARG A 53 12.95 16.04 -3.68
C ARG A 53 13.49 15.78 -5.08
N VAL A 54 14.12 16.82 -5.65
CA VAL A 54 14.80 16.73 -6.94
C VAL A 54 15.77 15.54 -6.96
N SER A 55 15.75 14.77 -8.04
CA SER A 55 16.60 13.60 -8.28
C SER A 55 16.39 12.41 -7.33
N ARG A 56 15.39 12.43 -6.47
CA ARG A 56 15.03 11.30 -5.61
C ARG A 56 13.86 10.52 -6.19
N LEU A 57 13.99 9.18 -6.32
CA LEU A 57 12.90 8.31 -6.72
C LEU A 57 11.85 8.20 -5.61
N PRO A 58 10.54 8.23 -5.94
CA PRO A 58 9.50 7.94 -4.96
C PRO A 58 9.59 6.50 -4.51
N ALA A 59 9.29 6.26 -3.23
CA ALA A 59 9.27 4.94 -2.63
C ALA A 59 8.00 4.76 -1.79
N ALA A 60 7.49 3.53 -1.77
CA ALA A 60 6.33 3.14 -0.99
C ALA A 60 6.73 2.41 0.30
N ALA A 61 5.87 2.49 1.29
CA ALA A 61 5.92 1.70 2.51
C ALA A 61 4.62 0.93 2.69
N VAL A 62 4.54 0.12 3.74
CA VAL A 62 3.31 -0.58 4.11
C VAL A 62 2.16 0.41 4.31
N GLY A 63 1.01 0.09 3.72
CA GLY A 63 -0.19 0.93 3.76
C GLY A 63 -0.24 2.04 2.72
N ASP A 64 0.80 2.24 1.93
CA ASP A 64 0.79 3.23 0.84
C ASP A 64 0.06 2.68 -0.39
N PHE A 65 -0.70 3.57 -1.04
CA PHE A 65 -1.33 3.29 -2.32
C PHE A 65 -0.36 3.63 -3.46
N CYS A 66 -0.18 2.70 -4.37
CA CYS A 66 0.70 2.87 -5.52
C CYS A 66 0.04 2.36 -6.81
N ASN A 67 0.51 2.88 -7.93
CA ASN A 67 0.18 2.35 -9.24
C ASN A 67 1.21 1.28 -9.61
N VAL A 68 0.73 0.14 -10.07
CA VAL A 68 1.54 -1.02 -10.42
C VAL A 68 1.16 -1.57 -11.80
N VAL A 69 2.11 -2.27 -12.41
CA VAL A 69 1.91 -3.04 -13.63
C VAL A 69 2.17 -4.51 -13.35
N VAL A 70 1.32 -5.39 -13.86
CA VAL A 70 1.49 -6.83 -13.72
C VAL A 70 2.55 -7.34 -14.70
N LYS A 71 3.66 -7.88 -14.21
CA LYS A 71 4.74 -8.47 -15.01
C LYS A 71 4.56 -9.98 -15.22
N LYS A 72 4.06 -10.69 -14.19
CA LYS A 72 3.67 -12.10 -14.29
C LYS A 72 2.25 -12.28 -13.79
N GLY A 73 1.47 -13.06 -14.51
CA GLY A 73 0.07 -13.33 -14.20
C GLY A 73 -0.78 -13.54 -15.44
N LYS A 74 -2.09 -13.51 -15.26
CA LYS A 74 -3.05 -13.63 -16.36
C LYS A 74 -2.85 -12.56 -17.42
N ALA A 75 -3.05 -12.93 -18.68
CA ALA A 75 -2.87 -12.02 -19.82
C ALA A 75 -3.78 -10.79 -19.76
N GLU A 76 -4.99 -10.92 -19.24
CA GLU A 76 -5.99 -9.85 -19.09
C GLU A 76 -5.53 -8.72 -18.15
N LEU A 77 -4.72 -9.06 -17.14
CA LEU A 77 -4.21 -8.09 -16.15
C LEU A 77 -2.91 -7.44 -16.61
N ARG A 78 -2.24 -8.02 -17.60
CA ARG A 78 -0.97 -7.50 -18.11
C ARG A 78 -1.21 -6.28 -19.01
N LYS A 79 -0.17 -5.46 -19.17
CA LYS A 79 -0.19 -4.25 -20.03
C LYS A 79 -1.19 -3.15 -19.59
N GLN A 80 -1.69 -3.25 -18.36
CA GLN A 80 -2.57 -2.26 -17.74
C GLN A 80 -1.97 -1.76 -16.43
N ILE A 81 -2.32 -0.53 -16.06
CA ILE A 81 -1.97 0.07 -14.79
C ILE A 81 -3.10 -0.23 -13.80
N HIS A 82 -2.74 -0.79 -12.65
CA HIS A 82 -3.65 -1.09 -11.55
C HIS A 82 -3.26 -0.32 -10.30
N GLY A 83 -4.27 0.02 -9.47
CA GLY A 83 -4.03 0.46 -8.12
C GLY A 83 -3.66 -0.72 -7.21
N ALA A 84 -2.73 -0.51 -6.30
CA ALA A 84 -2.34 -1.52 -5.30
C ALA A 84 -1.98 -0.87 -3.97
N VAL A 85 -2.13 -1.62 -2.89
CA VAL A 85 -1.69 -1.24 -1.55
C VAL A 85 -0.65 -2.23 -1.06
N ILE A 86 0.44 -1.72 -0.52
CA ILE A 86 1.50 -2.53 0.09
C ILE A 86 0.99 -3.06 1.43
N ILE A 87 0.97 -4.37 1.61
CA ILE A 87 0.48 -5.02 2.83
C ILE A 87 1.59 -5.52 3.74
N ARG A 88 2.77 -5.81 3.23
CA ARG A 88 3.94 -6.22 4.00
C ARG A 88 5.25 -5.87 3.28
N GLN A 89 6.30 -5.69 4.06
CA GLN A 89 7.64 -5.38 3.55
C GLN A 89 8.71 -6.17 4.30
N LYS A 90 9.81 -6.46 3.63
CA LYS A 90 10.98 -7.14 4.25
C LYS A 90 11.68 -6.27 5.27
N TYR A 91 11.79 -4.98 5.01
CA TYR A 91 12.43 -4.06 5.93
C TYR A 91 11.64 -3.93 7.22
N ALA A 92 12.33 -4.01 8.35
CA ALA A 92 11.69 -4.01 9.66
C ALA A 92 10.92 -2.72 9.95
N ILE A 93 9.68 -2.86 10.39
CA ILE A 93 8.82 -1.78 10.87
C ILE A 93 9.06 -1.64 12.36
N ARG A 94 9.45 -0.46 12.81
CA ARG A 94 9.61 -0.16 14.23
C ARG A 94 8.28 0.32 14.80
N ARG A 95 7.80 -0.39 15.82
CA ARG A 95 6.57 -0.03 16.55
C ARG A 95 6.86 0.72 17.84
N LEU A 96 5.85 1.41 18.37
CA LEU A 96 5.98 2.23 19.58
C LEU A 96 6.41 1.44 20.81
N ASN A 97 6.02 0.18 20.91
CA ASN A 97 6.41 -0.72 22.01
C ASN A 97 7.87 -1.23 21.89
N GLY A 98 8.64 -0.76 20.92
CA GLY A 98 10.02 -1.18 20.68
C GLY A 98 10.16 -2.47 19.86
N VAL A 99 9.09 -3.17 19.55
CA VAL A 99 9.10 -4.37 18.71
C VAL A 99 9.37 -3.97 17.26
N ARG A 100 10.21 -4.75 16.58
CA ARG A 100 10.46 -4.63 15.14
C ARG A 100 9.81 -5.81 14.42
N VAL A 101 8.98 -5.50 13.44
CA VAL A 101 8.28 -6.50 12.63
C VAL A 101 8.84 -6.48 11.22
N SER A 102 9.31 -7.62 10.74
CA SER A 102 9.74 -7.81 9.36
C SER A 102 9.04 -9.02 8.75
N PHE A 103 8.75 -8.94 7.47
CA PHE A 103 8.15 -10.04 6.73
C PHE A 103 9.16 -10.67 5.79
N GLU A 104 8.87 -11.87 5.33
CA GLU A 104 9.75 -12.61 4.43
C GLU A 104 9.79 -12.01 3.02
N ASP A 105 8.73 -11.31 2.59
CA ASP A 105 8.56 -10.75 1.26
C ASP A 105 7.99 -9.32 1.27
N ASN A 106 8.09 -8.66 0.13
CA ASN A 106 7.35 -7.45 -0.17
C ASN A 106 6.11 -7.85 -0.96
N ALA A 107 4.93 -7.58 -0.44
CA ALA A 107 3.67 -7.96 -1.06
C ALA A 107 2.66 -6.82 -1.10
N ALA A 108 1.81 -6.88 -2.12
CA ALA A 108 0.73 -5.93 -2.33
C ALA A 108 -0.55 -6.63 -2.76
N VAL A 109 -1.66 -5.93 -2.61
CA VAL A 109 -2.99 -6.35 -3.03
C VAL A 109 -3.54 -5.34 -4.03
N LEU A 110 -4.16 -5.83 -5.11
CA LEU A 110 -4.78 -4.98 -6.12
C LEU A 110 -6.07 -4.36 -5.59
N ILE A 111 -6.22 -3.06 -5.81
CA ILE A 111 -7.38 -2.29 -5.35
C ILE A 111 -7.98 -1.52 -6.52
N THR A 112 -9.31 -1.37 -6.52
CA THR A 112 -10.01 -0.49 -7.44
C THR A 112 -9.83 0.98 -7.05
N PRO A 113 -10.09 1.94 -7.96
CA PRO A 113 -10.03 3.37 -7.63
C PRO A 113 -10.95 3.78 -6.48
N GLU A 114 -12.02 3.04 -6.25
CA GLU A 114 -13.00 3.25 -5.16
C GLU A 114 -12.49 2.75 -3.80
N GLY A 115 -11.34 2.08 -3.77
CA GLY A 115 -10.73 1.57 -2.55
C GLY A 115 -11.16 0.15 -2.16
N GLU A 116 -11.86 -0.56 -3.04
CA GLU A 116 -12.24 -1.95 -2.84
C GLU A 116 -11.14 -2.91 -3.31
N VAL A 117 -10.98 -4.03 -2.61
CA VAL A 117 -10.04 -5.07 -3.02
C VAL A 117 -10.58 -5.76 -4.27
N LYS A 118 -9.75 -5.88 -5.29
CA LYS A 118 -10.11 -6.51 -6.56
C LYS A 118 -10.28 -8.02 -6.45
N GLY A 119 -9.51 -8.65 -5.58
CA GLY A 119 -9.62 -10.07 -5.25
C GLY A 119 -10.62 -10.34 -4.13
N THR A 120 -10.94 -11.60 -3.92
CA THR A 120 -11.83 -12.06 -2.84
C THR A 120 -11.09 -12.59 -1.63
N ASP A 121 -9.79 -12.79 -1.72
CA ASP A 121 -8.95 -13.34 -0.66
C ASP A 121 -7.56 -12.69 -0.64
N VAL A 122 -6.97 -12.60 0.54
CA VAL A 122 -5.62 -12.09 0.76
C VAL A 122 -4.77 -13.20 1.37
N LYS A 123 -3.71 -13.59 0.67
CA LYS A 123 -2.82 -14.68 1.08
C LYS A 123 -1.73 -14.17 2.02
N GLY A 124 -1.58 -14.90 3.11
CA GLY A 124 -0.54 -14.63 4.10
C GLY A 124 -0.87 -13.50 5.07
N PRO A 125 0.09 -13.14 5.93
CA PRO A 125 -0.11 -12.11 6.94
C PRO A 125 -0.19 -10.71 6.32
N VAL A 126 -0.91 -9.83 7.00
CA VAL A 126 -1.01 -8.41 6.67
C VAL A 126 -0.48 -7.60 7.83
N ALA A 127 0.32 -6.59 7.57
CA ALA A 127 0.79 -5.69 8.63
C ALA A 127 -0.37 -4.85 9.21
N ALA A 128 -0.35 -4.63 10.52
CA ALA A 128 -1.39 -3.85 11.20
C ALA A 128 -1.52 -2.43 10.63
N GLU A 129 -0.43 -1.83 10.22
CA GLU A 129 -0.40 -0.49 9.62
C GLU A 129 -1.21 -0.42 8.32
N ALA A 130 -1.17 -1.46 7.50
CA ALA A 130 -1.99 -1.55 6.29
C ALA A 130 -3.47 -1.78 6.63
N SER A 131 -3.76 -2.63 7.60
CA SER A 131 -5.13 -2.93 8.06
C SER A 131 -5.84 -1.72 8.63
N GLU A 132 -5.15 -0.92 9.44
CA GLU A 132 -5.71 0.29 10.03
C GLU A 132 -6.05 1.35 8.97
N LYS A 133 -5.21 1.46 7.96
CA LYS A 133 -5.39 2.44 6.88
C LYS A 133 -6.45 2.00 5.85
N TRP A 134 -6.60 0.69 5.65
CA TRP A 134 -7.46 0.08 4.65
C TRP A 134 -8.39 -0.99 5.25
N PRO A 135 -9.56 -0.60 5.78
CA PRO A 135 -10.49 -1.54 6.45
C PRO A 135 -10.94 -2.72 5.56
N ARG A 136 -11.05 -2.50 4.25
CA ARG A 136 -11.44 -3.56 3.29
C ARG A 136 -10.39 -4.68 3.24
N ILE A 137 -9.10 -4.33 3.32
CA ILE A 137 -8.02 -5.30 3.39
C ILE A 137 -8.07 -6.05 4.72
N ALA A 138 -8.34 -5.35 5.83
CA ALA A 138 -8.48 -5.96 7.14
C ALA A 138 -9.56 -7.05 7.20
N ASN A 139 -10.69 -6.82 6.54
CA ASN A 139 -11.80 -7.77 6.48
C ASN A 139 -11.46 -9.06 5.71
N LEU A 140 -10.61 -8.97 4.69
CA LEU A 140 -10.18 -10.11 3.87
C LEU A 140 -8.90 -10.77 4.37
N ALA A 141 -8.19 -10.15 5.30
CA ALA A 141 -6.96 -10.70 5.86
C ALA A 141 -7.25 -11.90 6.75
N SER A 142 -6.54 -13.01 6.52
CA SER A 142 -6.60 -14.18 7.39
C SER A 142 -5.86 -13.96 8.71
N MET A 143 -4.81 -13.14 8.71
CA MET A 143 -3.99 -12.81 9.86
C MET A 143 -3.47 -11.37 9.76
N VAL A 144 -3.58 -10.63 10.85
CA VAL A 144 -3.02 -9.27 10.99
C VAL A 144 -1.94 -9.30 12.08
N ILE A 145 -0.76 -8.84 11.72
CA ILE A 145 0.41 -8.83 12.62
C ILE A 145 0.88 -7.41 12.86
#